data_4520db9816ca7b3339ad8abf4f75b5d6
#
_entry.id   4520db9816ca7b3339ad8abf4f75b5d6
#
_cell.length_a   1.000
_cell.length_b   1.000
_cell.length_c   1.000
_cell.angle_alpha   90.00
_cell.angle_beta   90.00
_cell.angle_gamma   90.00
#
_symmetry.space_group_name_H-M   'P 1'
#
loop_
_entity.id
_entity.type
_entity.pdbx_description
1 polymer ?
#
loop_
_entity_poly.entity_id
_entity_poly.type
_entity_poly.pdbx_seq_one_letter_code
_entity_poly.pdbx_strand_id
1 'polypeptide(L)'
;MPKQLNIQLLMTGNEVMSGDTIDTNSAHIAQVLGANGLTITRRVTVNDDINHLLSELSDMARTADIVIMNGGLGPTIDDLTAEVLARLADEPLVIHPEAEAQLLAWCERRGQRPNEANLKQRLLPRGAQIIPNARGSAPGID
;
A
#
# COMPACT_ATOMS: atom_id res chain seq x y z
N MET A 1 24.80 15.25 -15.36
CA MET A 1 24.19 13.92 -15.08
C MET A 1 22.84 14.13 -14.43
N PRO A 2 21.78 13.53 -14.92
CA PRO A 2 20.52 13.60 -14.23
C PRO A 2 20.69 12.98 -12.83
N LYS A 3 20.08 13.61 -11.83
CA LYS A 3 20.07 13.07 -10.46
C LYS A 3 19.36 11.71 -10.46
N GLN A 4 20.04 10.68 -9.97
CA GLN A 4 19.41 9.39 -9.79
C GLN A 4 18.37 9.50 -8.68
N LEU A 5 17.11 9.09 -8.94
CA LEU A 5 16.06 9.09 -7.95
C LEU A 5 16.37 8.05 -6.86
N ASN A 6 16.19 8.46 -5.62
CA ASN A 6 16.25 7.58 -4.45
C ASN A 6 14.87 6.95 -4.25
N ILE A 7 14.67 5.73 -4.78
CA ILE A 7 13.42 4.99 -4.71
C ILE A 7 13.57 3.90 -3.65
N GLN A 8 12.72 3.91 -2.65
CA GLN A 8 12.73 2.92 -1.58
C GLN A 8 11.42 2.13 -1.58
N LEU A 9 11.53 0.84 -1.27
CA LEU A 9 10.42 -0.12 -1.27
C LEU A 9 10.22 -0.68 0.12
N LEU A 10 9.01 -0.53 0.66
CA LEU A 10 8.57 -1.14 1.91
C LEU A 10 7.55 -2.23 1.62
N MET A 11 7.85 -3.45 2.05
CA MET A 11 6.94 -4.60 1.99
C MET A 11 6.38 -4.86 3.38
N THR A 12 5.11 -5.15 3.48
CA THR A 12 4.47 -5.55 4.74
C THR A 12 3.70 -6.84 4.58
N GLY A 13 3.68 -7.65 5.64
CA GLY A 13 2.97 -8.92 5.70
C GLY A 13 3.67 -9.88 6.64
N ASN A 14 2.95 -10.38 7.66
CA ASN A 14 3.49 -11.37 8.58
C ASN A 14 3.88 -12.67 7.86
N GLU A 15 3.11 -13.07 6.84
CA GLU A 15 3.39 -14.24 6.01
C GLU A 15 4.66 -14.09 5.16
N VAL A 16 5.01 -12.87 4.78
CA VAL A 16 6.26 -12.57 4.08
C VAL A 16 7.43 -12.62 5.04
N MET A 17 7.27 -12.07 6.25
CA MET A 17 8.29 -12.07 7.28
C MET A 17 8.61 -13.48 7.81
N SER A 18 7.58 -14.33 7.96
CA SER A 18 7.76 -15.72 8.42
C SER A 18 8.34 -16.64 7.33
N GLY A 19 8.29 -16.23 6.07
CA GLY A 19 8.69 -17.06 4.93
C GLY A 19 7.59 -18.00 4.42
N ASP A 20 6.38 -17.92 4.96
CA ASP A 20 5.24 -18.71 4.48
C ASP A 20 4.84 -18.30 3.06
N THR A 21 5.08 -17.04 2.70
CA THR A 21 4.88 -16.52 1.34
C THR A 21 6.19 -15.95 0.81
N ILE A 22 6.58 -16.36 -0.39
CA ILE A 22 7.74 -15.80 -1.08
C ILE A 22 7.38 -14.41 -1.62
N ASP A 23 8.23 -13.43 -1.35
CA ASP A 23 8.08 -12.06 -1.84
C ASP A 23 8.39 -11.97 -3.35
N THR A 24 7.40 -12.28 -4.16
CA THR A 24 7.47 -12.13 -5.62
C THR A 24 7.16 -10.70 -6.08
N ASN A 25 6.43 -9.94 -5.27
CA ASN A 25 6.03 -8.58 -5.62
C ASN A 25 7.21 -7.62 -5.66
N SER A 26 8.13 -7.69 -4.72
CA SER A 26 9.31 -6.82 -4.75
C SER A 26 10.22 -7.11 -5.94
N ALA A 27 10.34 -8.38 -6.35
CA ALA A 27 11.06 -8.75 -7.56
C ALA A 27 10.39 -8.17 -8.81
N HIS A 28 9.06 -8.27 -8.91
CA HIS A 28 8.29 -7.70 -10.01
C HIS A 28 8.43 -6.17 -10.08
N ILE A 29 8.27 -5.48 -8.95
CA ILE A 29 8.41 -4.02 -8.88
C ILE A 29 9.81 -3.61 -9.33
N ALA A 30 10.85 -4.28 -8.84
CA ALA A 30 12.24 -4.00 -9.22
C ALA A 30 12.48 -4.18 -10.73
N GLN A 31 11.92 -5.23 -11.33
CA GLN A 31 12.02 -5.50 -12.78
C GLN A 31 11.31 -4.42 -13.60
N VAL A 32 10.09 -4.02 -13.20
CA VAL A 32 9.33 -2.96 -13.88
C VAL A 32 10.08 -1.62 -13.81
N LEU A 33 10.59 -1.26 -12.65
CA LEU A 33 11.40 -0.05 -12.47
C LEU A 33 12.68 -0.12 -13.33
N GLY A 34 13.39 -1.24 -13.29
CA GLY A 34 14.62 -1.46 -14.06
C GLY A 34 14.39 -1.33 -15.58
N ALA A 35 13.29 -1.84 -16.09
CA ALA A 35 12.91 -1.69 -17.50
C ALA A 35 12.67 -0.22 -17.91
N ASN A 36 12.41 0.65 -16.94
CA ASN A 36 12.26 2.10 -17.12
C ASN A 36 13.50 2.91 -16.71
N GLY A 37 14.64 2.25 -16.50
CA GLY A 37 15.88 2.91 -16.11
C GLY A 37 15.94 3.39 -14.66
N LEU A 38 15.04 2.89 -13.80
CA LEU A 38 14.96 3.23 -12.40
C LEU A 38 15.46 2.07 -11.53
N THR A 39 16.02 2.39 -10.38
CA THR A 39 16.60 1.39 -9.46
C THR A 39 16.11 1.62 -8.04
N ILE A 40 15.73 0.53 -7.37
CA ILE A 40 15.44 0.56 -5.92
C ILE A 40 16.76 0.68 -5.18
N THR A 41 16.88 1.69 -4.32
CA THR A 41 18.08 1.96 -3.51
C THR A 41 18.02 1.32 -2.13
N ARG A 42 16.82 1.07 -1.61
CA ARG A 42 16.59 0.40 -0.32
C ARG A 42 15.30 -0.42 -0.39
N ARG A 43 15.34 -1.62 0.17
CA ARG A 43 14.17 -2.48 0.34
C ARG A 43 14.10 -2.97 1.78
N VAL A 44 12.94 -2.82 2.40
CA VAL A 44 12.67 -3.25 3.77
C VAL A 44 11.38 -4.06 3.81
N THR A 45 11.36 -5.12 4.60
CA THR A 45 10.15 -5.88 4.91
C THR A 45 9.85 -5.74 6.39
N VAL A 46 8.61 -5.42 6.73
CA VAL A 46 8.16 -5.13 8.09
C VAL A 46 6.91 -5.96 8.39
N ASN A 47 6.78 -6.43 9.64
CA ASN A 47 5.57 -7.08 10.13
C ASN A 47 4.36 -6.13 10.09
N ASP A 48 3.16 -6.71 10.13
CA ASP A 48 1.91 -5.97 10.28
C ASP A 48 1.78 -5.42 11.72
N ASP A 49 2.63 -4.46 12.04
CA ASP A 49 2.68 -3.73 13.30
C ASP A 49 2.71 -2.23 13.02
N ILE A 50 1.72 -1.51 13.57
CA ILE A 50 1.53 -0.08 13.27
C ILE A 50 2.72 0.78 13.65
N ASN A 51 3.38 0.49 14.76
CA ASN A 51 4.51 1.27 15.25
C ASN A 51 5.76 1.02 14.41
N HIS A 52 6.02 -0.22 14.05
CA HIS A 52 7.14 -0.58 13.18
C HIS A 52 6.94 0.00 11.78
N LEU A 53 5.75 -0.13 11.20
CA LEU A 53 5.41 0.42 9.89
C LEU A 53 5.57 1.93 9.87
N LEU A 54 5.03 2.63 10.88
CA LEU A 54 5.13 4.09 10.97
C LEU A 54 6.57 4.56 11.12
N SER A 55 7.35 3.89 11.94
CA SER A 55 8.77 4.21 12.17
C SER A 55 9.59 4.05 10.88
N GLU A 56 9.47 2.91 10.21
CA GLU A 56 10.20 2.67 8.95
C GLU A 56 9.75 3.61 7.84
N LEU A 57 8.44 3.79 7.68
CA LEU A 57 7.90 4.68 6.65
C LEU A 57 8.30 6.13 6.88
N SER A 58 8.30 6.59 8.13
CA SER A 58 8.76 7.93 8.49
C SER A 58 10.24 8.14 8.16
N ASP A 59 11.08 7.15 8.42
CA ASP A 59 12.50 7.20 8.08
C ASP A 59 12.72 7.22 6.55
N MET A 60 12.02 6.36 5.83
CA MET A 60 12.08 6.31 4.37
C MET A 60 11.58 7.62 3.73
N ALA A 61 10.50 8.21 4.24
CA ALA A 61 9.94 9.45 3.74
C ALA A 61 10.89 10.66 3.88
N ARG A 62 11.79 10.62 4.87
CA ARG A 62 12.80 11.69 5.04
C ARG A 62 13.96 11.59 4.06
N THR A 63 14.23 10.42 3.53
CA THR A 63 15.45 10.13 2.76
C THR A 63 15.18 9.81 1.30
N ALA A 64 14.00 9.32 0.96
CA ALA A 64 13.64 8.93 -0.39
C ALA A 64 13.03 10.07 -1.20
N ASP A 65 13.24 10.05 -2.51
CA ASP A 65 12.45 10.86 -3.45
C ASP A 65 11.08 10.20 -3.69
N ILE A 66 11.02 8.87 -3.67
CA ILE A 66 9.80 8.07 -3.83
C ILE A 66 9.85 6.89 -2.86
N VAL A 67 8.75 6.65 -2.15
CA VAL A 67 8.54 5.43 -1.38
C VAL A 67 7.39 4.64 -2.00
N ILE A 68 7.63 3.38 -2.30
CA ILE A 68 6.61 2.44 -2.74
C ILE A 68 6.32 1.49 -1.58
N MET A 69 5.08 1.44 -1.12
CA MET A 69 4.63 0.51 -0.09
C MET A 69 3.74 -0.56 -0.70
N ASN A 70 4.03 -1.82 -0.44
CA ASN A 70 3.25 -2.96 -0.95
C ASN A 70 2.79 -3.87 0.19
N GLY A 71 1.49 -4.17 0.19
CA GLY A 71 0.81 -4.96 1.22
C GLY A 71 -0.13 -4.13 2.09
N GLY A 72 -0.88 -4.79 2.94
CA GLY A 72 -1.71 -4.16 3.96
C GLY A 72 -2.93 -3.37 3.48
N LEU A 73 -3.41 -3.62 2.25
CA LEU A 73 -4.59 -2.95 1.68
C LEU A 73 -5.86 -3.82 1.72
N GLY A 74 -5.77 -5.02 2.26
CA GLY A 74 -6.89 -5.93 2.39
C GLY A 74 -7.92 -5.52 3.45
N PRO A 75 -8.95 -6.37 3.65
CA PRO A 75 -10.06 -6.06 4.54
C PRO A 75 -9.84 -6.50 5.99
N THR A 76 -8.73 -7.15 6.32
CA THR A 76 -8.51 -7.73 7.64
C THR A 76 -7.99 -6.71 8.66
N ILE A 77 -7.99 -7.09 9.93
CA ILE A 77 -7.48 -6.24 11.01
C ILE A 77 -5.97 -5.99 10.89
N ASP A 78 -5.25 -6.90 10.23
CA ASP A 78 -3.79 -6.80 10.02
C ASP A 78 -3.42 -5.93 8.81
N ASP A 79 -4.41 -5.49 8.05
CA ASP A 79 -4.22 -4.57 6.92
C ASP A 79 -4.18 -3.13 7.42
N LEU A 80 -2.98 -2.58 7.57
CA LEU A 80 -2.71 -1.32 8.28
C LEU A 80 -2.24 -0.18 7.37
N THR A 81 -2.10 -0.40 6.07
CA THR A 81 -1.43 0.56 5.17
C THR A 81 -2.15 1.92 5.13
N ALA A 82 -3.47 1.95 4.97
CA ALA A 82 -4.20 3.22 4.96
C ALA A 82 -4.06 3.98 6.29
N GLU A 83 -4.11 3.27 7.42
CA GLU A 83 -3.95 3.86 8.74
C GLU A 83 -2.54 4.44 8.96
N VAL A 84 -1.50 3.70 8.54
CA VAL A 84 -0.10 4.17 8.63
C VAL A 84 0.10 5.42 7.79
N LEU A 85 -0.42 5.43 6.56
CA LEU A 85 -0.33 6.59 5.69
C LEU A 85 -1.08 7.80 6.26
N ALA A 86 -2.26 7.60 6.84
CA ALA A 86 -3.01 8.65 7.51
C ALA A 86 -2.24 9.26 8.69
N ARG A 87 -1.63 8.41 9.52
CA ARG A 87 -0.77 8.87 10.63
C ARG A 87 0.48 9.60 10.16
N LEU A 88 1.12 9.12 9.12
CA LEU A 88 2.29 9.77 8.54
C LEU A 88 1.96 11.16 7.99
N ALA A 89 0.81 11.30 7.34
CA ALA A 89 0.35 12.56 6.75
C ALA A 89 -0.32 13.51 7.77
N ASP A 90 -0.52 13.06 9.00
CA ASP A 90 -1.31 13.76 10.03
C ASP A 90 -2.72 14.12 9.54
N GLU A 91 -3.36 13.16 8.85
CA GLU A 91 -4.69 13.29 8.27
C GLU A 91 -5.62 12.21 8.80
N PRO A 92 -6.93 12.49 8.96
CA PRO A 92 -7.90 11.46 9.34
C PRO A 92 -8.16 10.50 8.19
N LEU A 93 -8.57 9.28 8.53
CA LEU A 93 -9.21 8.36 7.59
C LEU A 93 -10.63 8.82 7.30
N VAL A 94 -10.98 8.96 6.04
CA VAL A 94 -12.30 9.36 5.58
C VAL A 94 -12.79 8.41 4.48
N ILE A 95 -14.12 8.34 4.30
CA ILE A 95 -14.69 7.59 3.17
C ILE A 95 -14.28 8.30 1.89
N HIS A 96 -13.55 7.58 1.02
CA HIS A 96 -13.14 8.10 -0.27
C HIS A 96 -14.14 7.64 -1.33
N PRO A 97 -14.81 8.56 -2.05
CA PRO A 97 -15.90 8.21 -2.97
C PRO A 97 -15.51 7.23 -4.07
N GLU A 98 -14.33 7.42 -4.66
CA GLU A 98 -13.86 6.54 -5.73
C GLU A 98 -13.43 5.16 -5.19
N ALA A 99 -12.86 5.08 -3.99
CA ALA A 99 -12.52 3.81 -3.34
C ALA A 99 -13.80 3.03 -2.99
N GLU A 100 -14.82 3.71 -2.49
CA GLU A 100 -16.14 3.12 -2.23
C GLU A 100 -16.78 2.61 -3.53
N ALA A 101 -16.78 3.39 -4.59
CA ALA A 101 -17.34 3.00 -5.88
C ALA A 101 -16.63 1.77 -6.45
N GLN A 102 -15.29 1.70 -6.35
CA GLN A 102 -14.52 0.54 -6.80
C GLN A 102 -14.85 -0.71 -5.99
N LEU A 103 -14.95 -0.59 -4.66
CA LEU A 103 -15.32 -1.70 -3.77
C LEU A 103 -16.72 -2.24 -4.11
N LEU A 104 -17.70 -1.36 -4.26
CA LEU A 104 -19.08 -1.75 -4.58
C LEU A 104 -19.16 -2.44 -5.94
N ALA A 105 -18.47 -1.92 -6.96
CA ALA A 105 -18.41 -2.53 -8.28
C ALA A 105 -17.73 -3.93 -8.24
N TRP A 106 -16.70 -4.09 -7.41
CA TRP A 106 -16.06 -5.39 -7.22
C TRP A 106 -16.99 -6.41 -6.57
N CYS A 107 -17.73 -6.00 -5.53
CA CYS A 107 -18.73 -6.84 -4.88
C CYS A 107 -19.86 -7.24 -5.84
N GLU A 108 -20.37 -6.29 -6.62
CA GLU A 108 -21.45 -6.52 -7.59
C GLU A 108 -21.03 -7.56 -8.64
N ARG A 109 -19.83 -7.44 -9.21
CA ARG A 109 -19.31 -8.43 -10.17
C ARG A 109 -19.24 -9.85 -9.61
N ARG A 110 -19.17 -10.00 -8.28
CA ARG A 110 -19.14 -11.30 -7.58
C ARG A 110 -20.50 -11.73 -7.04
N GLY A 111 -21.55 -10.94 -7.28
CA GLY A 111 -22.89 -11.21 -6.74
C GLY A 111 -22.93 -11.17 -5.21
N GLN A 112 -22.06 -10.39 -4.59
CA GLN A 112 -21.91 -10.26 -3.13
C GLN A 112 -22.25 -8.85 -2.66
N ARG A 113 -22.73 -8.75 -1.43
CA ARG A 113 -22.84 -7.47 -0.73
C ARG A 113 -21.55 -7.22 0.05
N PRO A 114 -21.08 -5.96 0.16
CA PRO A 114 -19.94 -5.64 1.00
C PRO A 114 -20.29 -5.93 2.47
N ASN A 115 -19.38 -6.59 3.17
CA ASN A 115 -19.46 -6.79 4.62
C ASN A 115 -18.67 -5.68 5.35
N GLU A 116 -18.74 -5.64 6.68
CA GLU A 116 -18.03 -4.62 7.47
C GLU A 116 -16.51 -4.63 7.23
N ALA A 117 -15.92 -5.80 7.07
CA ALA A 117 -14.50 -5.92 6.79
C ALA A 117 -14.14 -5.30 5.42
N ASN A 118 -14.95 -5.55 4.40
CA ASN A 118 -14.75 -4.91 3.09
C ASN A 118 -14.92 -3.39 3.16
N LEU A 119 -15.86 -2.87 3.96
CA LEU A 119 -16.11 -1.44 4.08
C LEU A 119 -14.91 -0.66 4.62
N LYS A 120 -14.01 -1.31 5.36
CA LYS A 120 -12.73 -0.72 5.77
C LYS A 120 -11.92 -0.21 4.57
N GLN A 121 -11.97 -0.88 3.43
CA GLN A 121 -11.18 -0.57 2.23
C GLN A 121 -11.61 0.72 1.52
N ARG A 122 -12.73 1.32 1.90
CA ARG A 122 -13.17 2.65 1.43
C ARG A 122 -12.57 3.81 2.22
N LEU A 123 -11.92 3.52 3.36
CA LEU A 123 -11.33 4.53 4.23
C LEU A 123 -9.88 4.81 3.82
N LEU A 124 -9.63 6.03 3.37
CA LEU A 124 -8.32 6.49 2.95
C LEU A 124 -7.94 7.78 3.70
N PRO A 125 -6.65 8.13 3.79
CA PRO A 125 -6.24 9.42 4.30
C PRO A 125 -6.93 10.56 3.55
N ARG A 126 -7.40 11.57 4.26
CA ARG A 126 -8.01 12.75 3.63
C ARG A 126 -7.02 13.40 2.64
N GLY A 127 -7.46 13.68 1.44
CA GLY A 127 -6.64 14.26 0.39
C GLY A 127 -5.88 13.25 -0.48
N ALA A 128 -5.92 11.96 -0.13
CA ALA A 128 -5.31 10.92 -0.95
C ALA A 128 -6.02 10.78 -2.30
N GLN A 129 -5.26 10.36 -3.31
CA GLN A 129 -5.78 9.93 -4.60
C GLN A 129 -5.74 8.41 -4.69
N ILE A 130 -6.58 7.83 -5.53
CA ILE A 130 -6.53 6.38 -5.75
C ILE A 130 -5.72 6.02 -6.99
N ILE A 131 -5.06 4.86 -6.91
CA ILE A 131 -4.53 4.15 -8.07
C ILE A 131 -5.54 3.04 -8.37
N PRO A 132 -6.26 3.09 -9.52
CA PRO A 132 -7.31 2.11 -9.82
C PRO A 132 -6.81 0.68 -9.83
N ASN A 133 -7.61 -0.24 -9.28
CA ASN A 133 -7.33 -1.67 -9.27
C ASN A 133 -8.47 -2.44 -9.96
N ALA A 134 -8.23 -2.93 -11.16
CA ALA A 134 -9.22 -3.67 -11.93
C ALA A 134 -9.44 -5.13 -11.43
N ARG A 135 -8.58 -5.65 -10.56
CA ARG A 135 -8.57 -7.07 -10.15
C ARG A 135 -9.07 -7.32 -8.74
N GLY A 136 -8.88 -6.37 -7.83
CA GLY A 136 -9.18 -6.52 -6.40
C GLY A 136 -10.19 -5.52 -5.89
N SER A 137 -10.52 -5.65 -4.61
CA SER A 137 -11.46 -4.78 -3.91
C SER A 137 -10.85 -3.46 -3.45
N ALA A 138 -9.53 -3.44 -3.21
CA ALA A 138 -8.82 -2.26 -2.72
C ALA A 138 -8.12 -1.52 -3.86
N PRO A 139 -8.25 -0.18 -3.95
CA PRO A 139 -7.39 0.64 -4.80
C PRO A 139 -6.00 0.77 -4.20
N GLY A 140 -5.04 1.22 -5.01
CA GLY A 140 -3.81 1.82 -4.50
C GLY A 140 -4.09 3.22 -3.92
N ILE A 141 -3.14 3.74 -3.14
CA ILE A 141 -3.23 5.04 -2.46
C ILE A 141 -2.01 5.87 -2.86
N ASP A 142 -2.27 7.10 -3.32
CA ASP A 142 -1.24 8.10 -3.67
C ASP A 142 -1.47 9.41 -2.90
#